data_b5effa69a19c5d89c1dbc7165bce5c12
#
_entry.id   b5effa69a19c5d89c1dbc7165bce5c12
#
_cell.length_a   1.000
_cell.length_b   1.000
_cell.length_c   1.000
_cell.angle_alpha   90.00
_cell.angle_beta   90.00
_cell.angle_gamma   90.00
#
_symmetry.space_group_name_H-M   'P 1'
#
loop_
_entity.id
_entity.type
_entity.pdbx_description
1 polymer ?
#
loop_
_entity_poly.entity_id
_entity_poly.type
_entity_poly.pdbx_seq_one_letter_code
_entity_poly.pdbx_strand_id
1 'polypeptide(L)'
;SNITPIVECLLRLFALLEVGDYSYSSRYFKTFLFNENFKLVDEAYKIEGIWEDFNKHISSTWKEEDVLTDLMEYDKNILVYLNEYLYAKEHKKPFDFTPEKVNVEHIMPASGHNIESVRVNANLSKEEFEDLVNLLGNKILLEEDINKHIGMDWFQTKKGTLVQDKKGYVGSSFGIASALSSYPSNLWQKQDIEAANEKAATRICRFIFNKPLRDKVENMIE
;
A
#
# COMPACT_ATOMS: atom_id res chain seq x y z
N SER A 1 3.57 22.74 11.35
CA SER A 1 3.65 23.24 9.96
C SER A 1 2.33 22.89 9.25
N ASN A 2 1.72 23.86 8.57
CA ASN A 2 0.44 23.69 7.86
C ASN A 2 0.57 22.90 6.54
N ILE A 3 1.77 22.46 6.17
CA ILE A 3 2.04 21.74 4.91
C ILE A 3 1.52 20.30 4.97
N THR A 4 1.69 19.61 6.09
CA THR A 4 1.33 18.17 6.20
C THR A 4 -0.15 17.89 5.86
N PRO A 5 -1.14 18.64 6.36
CA PRO A 5 -2.55 18.43 5.99
C PRO A 5 -2.82 18.62 4.50
N ILE A 6 -2.17 19.59 3.85
CA ILE A 6 -2.33 19.82 2.41
C ILE A 6 -1.75 18.64 1.62
N VAL A 7 -0.56 18.17 2.00
CA VAL A 7 0.08 17.01 1.34
C VAL A 7 -0.78 15.76 1.49
N GLU A 8 -1.38 15.51 2.66
CA GLU A 8 -2.29 14.39 2.86
C GLU A 8 -3.56 14.51 1.99
N CYS A 9 -4.14 15.71 1.87
CA CYS A 9 -5.25 15.96 0.95
C CYS A 9 -4.88 15.62 -0.51
N LEU A 10 -3.71 16.06 -0.96
CA LEU A 10 -3.21 15.76 -2.31
C LEU A 10 -2.96 14.26 -2.50
N LEU A 11 -2.36 13.58 -1.52
CA LEU A 11 -2.13 12.13 -1.59
C LEU A 11 -3.43 11.33 -1.72
N ARG A 12 -4.50 11.77 -1.07
CA ARG A 12 -5.83 11.14 -1.20
C ARG A 12 -6.37 11.26 -2.61
N LEU A 13 -6.25 12.44 -3.25
CA LEU A 13 -6.64 12.62 -4.64
C LEU A 13 -5.74 11.83 -5.60
N PHE A 14 -4.44 11.79 -5.36
CA PHE A 14 -3.53 10.99 -6.19
C PHE A 14 -3.82 9.49 -6.07
N ALA A 15 -4.16 9.00 -4.89
CA ALA A 15 -4.59 7.61 -4.72
C ALA A 15 -5.85 7.31 -5.55
N LEU A 16 -6.85 8.20 -5.53
CA LEU A 16 -8.06 8.06 -6.36
C LEU A 16 -7.75 8.09 -7.87
N LEU A 17 -6.84 8.97 -8.30
CA LEU A 17 -6.40 9.06 -9.69
C LEU A 17 -5.75 7.75 -10.13
N GLU A 18 -4.92 7.17 -9.28
CA GLU A 18 -4.19 5.93 -9.55
C GLU A 18 -5.12 4.71 -9.56
N VAL A 19 -6.02 4.60 -8.59
CA VAL A 19 -6.99 3.50 -8.47
C VAL A 19 -7.94 3.47 -9.66
N GLY A 20 -8.55 4.61 -9.98
CA GLY A 20 -9.57 4.70 -11.02
C GLY A 20 -9.04 4.91 -12.44
N ASP A 21 -7.71 4.91 -12.62
CA ASP A 21 -7.06 5.21 -13.91
C ASP A 21 -7.57 6.53 -14.55
N TYR A 22 -7.82 7.54 -13.71
CA TYR A 22 -8.37 8.82 -14.15
C TYR A 22 -7.29 9.73 -14.72
N SER A 23 -7.66 10.50 -15.74
CA SER A 23 -6.80 11.57 -16.25
C SER A 23 -6.73 12.74 -15.28
N TYR A 24 -5.52 13.23 -15.00
CA TYR A 24 -5.30 14.47 -14.25
C TYR A 24 -6.01 15.68 -14.86
N SER A 25 -6.21 15.69 -16.19
CA SER A 25 -6.92 16.76 -16.88
C SER A 25 -8.44 16.79 -16.63
N SER A 26 -8.98 15.77 -15.97
CA SER A 26 -10.40 15.71 -15.67
C SER A 26 -10.84 16.85 -14.74
N ARG A 27 -12.15 17.19 -14.81
CA ARG A 27 -12.75 18.20 -13.92
C ARG A 27 -12.64 17.85 -12.43
N TYR A 28 -12.58 16.54 -12.12
CA TYR A 28 -12.51 16.04 -10.75
C TYR A 28 -11.17 16.31 -10.08
N PHE A 29 -10.10 16.46 -10.86
CA PHE A 29 -8.75 16.75 -10.37
C PHE A 29 -8.34 18.18 -10.73
N LYS A 30 -8.10 18.45 -12.00
CA LYS A 30 -7.56 19.75 -12.46
C LYS A 30 -8.43 20.92 -12.07
N THR A 31 -9.74 20.87 -12.34
CA THR A 31 -10.66 21.98 -12.05
C THR A 31 -10.82 22.16 -10.55
N PHE A 32 -10.95 21.08 -9.80
CA PHE A 32 -11.04 21.12 -8.35
C PHE A 32 -9.79 21.76 -7.73
N LEU A 33 -8.60 21.27 -8.06
CA LEU A 33 -7.33 21.80 -7.53
C LEU A 33 -7.10 23.26 -7.93
N PHE A 34 -7.49 23.66 -9.14
CA PHE A 34 -7.44 25.04 -9.56
C PHE A 34 -8.32 25.97 -8.69
N ASN A 35 -9.54 25.53 -8.40
CA ASN A 35 -10.44 26.27 -7.53
C ASN A 35 -9.91 26.37 -6.09
N GLU A 36 -9.37 25.29 -5.54
CA GLU A 36 -8.74 25.30 -4.20
C GLU A 36 -7.52 26.23 -4.16
N ASN A 37 -6.70 26.23 -5.20
CA ASN A 37 -5.56 27.14 -5.29
C ASN A 37 -5.99 28.62 -5.30
N PHE A 38 -7.11 28.96 -5.92
CA PHE A 38 -7.67 30.30 -5.87
C PHE A 38 -8.08 30.72 -4.45
N LYS A 39 -8.67 29.81 -3.68
CA LYS A 39 -9.05 30.08 -2.30
C LYS A 39 -7.83 30.32 -1.41
N LEU A 40 -6.70 29.68 -1.69
CA LEU A 40 -5.46 29.87 -0.93
C LEU A 40 -4.84 31.25 -1.08
N VAL A 41 -5.23 32.01 -2.10
CA VAL A 41 -4.80 33.42 -2.28
C VAL A 41 -5.55 34.36 -1.35
N ASP A 42 -6.72 33.97 -0.84
CA ASP A 42 -7.50 34.72 0.12
C ASP A 42 -6.92 34.54 1.53
N GLU A 43 -6.39 35.61 2.12
CA GLU A 43 -5.80 35.60 3.48
C GLU A 43 -6.83 35.22 4.56
N ALA A 44 -8.12 35.37 4.29
CA ALA A 44 -9.20 34.96 5.20
C ALA A 44 -9.49 33.45 5.15
N TYR A 45 -9.01 32.73 4.12
CA TYR A 45 -9.24 31.30 3.95
C TYR A 45 -8.32 30.48 4.85
N LYS A 46 -8.92 29.68 5.72
CA LYS A 46 -8.18 28.85 6.67
C LYS A 46 -7.92 27.46 6.12
N ILE A 47 -6.84 26.86 6.57
CA ILE A 47 -6.42 25.51 6.14
C ILE A 47 -7.46 24.43 6.44
N GLU A 48 -8.26 24.62 7.50
CA GLU A 48 -9.38 23.74 7.84
C GLU A 48 -10.43 23.71 6.72
N GLY A 49 -10.64 24.83 6.02
CA GLY A 49 -11.53 24.91 4.86
C GLY A 49 -11.07 24.04 3.70
N ILE A 50 -9.75 23.97 3.44
CA ILE A 50 -9.19 23.06 2.42
C ILE A 50 -9.54 21.60 2.76
N TRP A 51 -9.35 21.22 4.00
CA TRP A 51 -9.64 19.87 4.47
C TRP A 51 -11.13 19.49 4.30
N GLU A 52 -12.01 20.41 4.63
CA GLU A 52 -13.46 20.25 4.45
C GLU A 52 -13.83 20.14 2.97
N ASP A 53 -13.28 21.00 2.13
CA ASP A 53 -13.54 21.01 0.68
C ASP A 53 -13.06 19.69 0.01
N PHE A 54 -11.87 19.20 0.37
CA PHE A 54 -11.40 17.90 -0.11
C PHE A 54 -12.28 16.73 0.35
N ASN A 55 -12.69 16.72 1.63
CA ASN A 55 -13.59 15.69 2.14
C ASN A 55 -14.93 15.69 1.41
N LYS A 56 -15.53 16.88 1.23
CA LYS A 56 -16.79 17.03 0.51
C LYS A 56 -16.66 16.60 -0.95
N HIS A 57 -15.59 17.03 -1.63
CA HIS A 57 -15.35 16.68 -3.02
C HIS A 57 -15.20 15.17 -3.20
N ILE A 58 -14.38 14.52 -2.39
CA ILE A 58 -14.16 13.06 -2.46
C ILE A 58 -15.48 12.33 -2.19
N SER A 59 -16.16 12.61 -1.08
CA SER A 59 -17.37 11.89 -0.68
C SER A 59 -18.58 12.13 -1.58
N SER A 60 -18.61 13.27 -2.29
CA SER A 60 -19.69 13.56 -3.24
C SER A 60 -19.44 13.01 -4.65
N THR A 61 -18.20 12.67 -4.98
CA THR A 61 -17.80 12.26 -6.33
C THR A 61 -17.62 10.74 -6.45
N TRP A 62 -17.10 10.10 -5.41
CA TRP A 62 -16.80 8.67 -5.40
C TRP A 62 -17.57 7.96 -4.29
N LYS A 63 -17.99 6.72 -4.57
CA LYS A 63 -18.52 5.82 -3.56
C LYS A 63 -17.40 4.97 -2.98
N GLU A 64 -17.41 4.83 -1.67
CA GLU A 64 -16.39 4.08 -0.95
C GLU A 64 -16.34 2.61 -1.38
N GLU A 65 -17.51 1.99 -1.58
CA GLU A 65 -17.61 0.59 -1.99
C GLU A 65 -16.98 0.35 -3.37
N ASP A 66 -17.20 1.27 -4.33
CA ASP A 66 -16.63 1.18 -5.67
C ASP A 66 -15.09 1.32 -5.60
N VAL A 67 -14.58 2.30 -4.84
CA VAL A 67 -13.14 2.49 -4.65
C VAL A 67 -12.49 1.31 -3.93
N LEU A 68 -13.16 0.71 -2.95
CA LEU A 68 -12.66 -0.49 -2.28
C LEU A 68 -12.58 -1.67 -3.25
N THR A 69 -13.56 -1.85 -4.11
CA THR A 69 -13.57 -2.89 -5.14
C THR A 69 -12.38 -2.71 -6.10
N ASP A 70 -12.20 -1.50 -6.63
CA ASP A 70 -11.06 -1.19 -7.51
C ASP A 70 -9.70 -1.42 -6.82
N LEU A 71 -9.60 -1.11 -5.52
CA LEU A 71 -8.40 -1.38 -4.72
C LEU A 71 -8.12 -2.87 -4.51
N MET A 72 -9.18 -3.68 -4.40
CA MET A 72 -9.03 -5.14 -4.27
C MET A 72 -8.46 -5.78 -5.56
N GLU A 73 -8.69 -5.16 -6.70
CA GLU A 73 -8.19 -5.61 -8.01
C GLU A 73 -6.92 -4.87 -8.46
N TYR A 74 -6.40 -3.95 -7.63
CA TYR A 74 -5.25 -3.12 -7.99
C TYR A 74 -3.96 -3.95 -8.08
N ASP A 75 -3.32 -3.93 -9.25
CA ASP A 75 -2.15 -4.74 -9.62
C ASP A 75 -0.86 -3.94 -9.89
N LYS A 76 -0.93 -2.59 -9.87
CA LYS A 76 0.23 -1.71 -10.12
C LYS A 76 1.11 -1.56 -8.86
N ASN A 77 2.19 -0.78 -8.96
CA ASN A 77 3.19 -0.68 -7.88
C ASN A 77 3.12 0.60 -7.03
N ILE A 78 2.49 1.66 -7.54
CA ILE A 78 2.53 2.98 -6.87
C ILE A 78 1.90 2.93 -5.48
N LEU A 79 0.76 2.25 -5.33
CA LEU A 79 0.08 2.18 -4.04
C LEU A 79 0.78 1.28 -3.01
N VAL A 80 1.79 0.51 -3.39
CA VAL A 80 2.64 -0.22 -2.43
C VAL A 80 3.38 0.76 -1.52
N TYR A 81 3.85 1.88 -2.06
CA TYR A 81 4.49 2.95 -1.27
C TYR A 81 3.50 3.60 -0.29
N LEU A 82 2.29 3.87 -0.76
CA LEU A 82 1.24 4.42 0.09
C LEU A 82 0.84 3.43 1.18
N ASN A 83 0.69 2.15 0.85
CA ASN A 83 0.37 1.11 1.82
C ASN A 83 1.39 1.03 2.95
N GLU A 84 2.69 1.05 2.63
CA GLU A 84 3.76 1.05 3.63
C GLU A 84 3.74 2.31 4.51
N TYR A 85 3.59 3.49 3.89
CA TYR A 85 3.44 4.76 4.63
C TYR A 85 2.29 4.71 5.62
N LEU A 86 1.12 4.25 5.18
CA LEU A 86 -0.07 4.15 6.03
C LEU A 86 0.09 3.09 7.12
N TYR A 87 0.73 1.97 6.80
CA TYR A 87 1.07 0.95 7.80
C TYR A 87 2.00 1.51 8.89
N ALA A 88 3.04 2.23 8.50
CA ALA A 88 3.96 2.86 9.44
C ALA A 88 3.22 3.89 10.32
N LYS A 89 2.34 4.71 9.73
CA LYS A 89 1.51 5.68 10.46
C LYS A 89 0.57 4.98 11.46
N GLU A 90 -0.09 3.91 11.04
CA GLU A 90 -1.01 3.10 11.86
C GLU A 90 -0.30 2.48 13.07
N HIS A 91 0.93 1.99 12.88
CA HIS A 91 1.72 1.30 13.92
C HIS A 91 2.74 2.22 14.62
N LYS A 92 2.67 3.54 14.38
CA LYS A 92 3.59 4.55 14.94
C LYS A 92 5.07 4.20 14.70
N LYS A 93 5.37 3.61 13.55
CA LYS A 93 6.72 3.30 13.11
C LYS A 93 7.30 4.45 12.30
N PRO A 94 8.63 4.65 12.29
CA PRO A 94 9.25 5.58 11.37
C PRO A 94 9.02 5.11 9.92
N PHE A 95 8.85 6.08 9.02
CA PHE A 95 8.82 5.84 7.59
C PHE A 95 9.80 6.80 6.94
N ASP A 96 10.91 6.25 6.51
CA ASP A 96 11.97 6.97 5.81
C ASP A 96 12.53 6.06 4.73
N PHE A 97 12.70 6.58 3.52
CA PHE A 97 13.30 5.83 2.45
C PHE A 97 13.99 6.76 1.44
N THR A 98 15.06 6.22 0.86
CA THR A 98 15.73 6.84 -0.29
C THR A 98 15.25 6.11 -1.53
N PRO A 99 14.51 6.76 -2.45
CA PRO A 99 13.85 6.08 -3.59
C PRO A 99 14.77 5.21 -4.43
N GLU A 100 16.03 5.61 -4.59
CA GLU A 100 17.03 4.89 -5.39
C GLU A 100 17.48 3.56 -4.74
N LYS A 101 17.11 3.33 -3.49
CA LYS A 101 17.52 2.14 -2.71
C LYS A 101 16.34 1.29 -2.27
N VAL A 102 15.17 1.49 -2.87
CA VAL A 102 13.94 0.78 -2.53
C VAL A 102 13.37 0.11 -3.77
N ASN A 103 12.97 -1.15 -3.60
CA ASN A 103 12.29 -1.93 -4.63
C ASN A 103 10.92 -2.39 -4.14
N VAL A 104 10.02 -2.64 -5.09
CA VAL A 104 8.81 -3.43 -4.82
C VAL A 104 9.18 -4.90 -4.96
N GLU A 105 8.99 -5.63 -3.87
CA GLU A 105 9.25 -7.06 -3.76
C GLU A 105 7.94 -7.83 -3.79
N HIS A 106 7.91 -8.97 -4.51
CA HIS A 106 6.82 -9.93 -4.48
C HIS A 106 7.07 -11.00 -3.41
N ILE A 107 6.20 -11.07 -2.41
CA ILE A 107 6.31 -12.06 -1.32
C ILE A 107 6.28 -13.48 -1.89
N MET A 108 5.23 -13.83 -2.66
CA MET A 108 5.22 -14.97 -3.56
C MET A 108 5.88 -14.52 -4.87
N PRO A 109 6.99 -15.12 -5.32
CA PRO A 109 7.66 -14.70 -6.55
C PRO A 109 6.74 -14.68 -7.76
N ALA A 110 6.81 -13.62 -8.56
CA ALA A 110 6.03 -13.48 -9.79
C ALA A 110 6.72 -14.08 -11.01
N SER A 111 8.03 -14.39 -10.91
CA SER A 111 8.85 -14.94 -11.99
C SER A 111 10.02 -15.72 -11.42
N GLY A 112 10.73 -16.44 -12.28
CA GLY A 112 11.93 -17.18 -11.90
C GLY A 112 11.90 -18.64 -12.30
N HIS A 113 13.04 -19.31 -12.14
CA HIS A 113 13.22 -20.72 -12.52
C HIS A 113 12.40 -21.71 -11.67
N ASN A 114 11.98 -21.30 -10.48
CA ASN A 114 11.19 -22.10 -9.54
C ASN A 114 9.68 -21.78 -9.54
N ILE A 115 9.22 -20.94 -10.45
CA ILE A 115 7.85 -20.41 -10.43
C ILE A 115 6.77 -21.50 -10.45
N GLU A 116 6.95 -22.54 -11.27
CA GLU A 116 6.03 -23.68 -11.33
C GLU A 116 5.97 -24.43 -9.99
N SER A 117 7.11 -24.62 -9.34
CA SER A 117 7.16 -25.27 -8.04
C SER A 117 6.47 -24.43 -6.96
N VAL A 118 6.64 -23.10 -7.00
CA VAL A 118 5.97 -22.16 -6.09
C VAL A 118 4.47 -22.23 -6.28
N ARG A 119 3.99 -22.13 -7.51
CA ARG A 119 2.58 -22.21 -7.88
C ARG A 119 1.93 -23.52 -7.42
N VAL A 120 2.55 -24.64 -7.76
CA VAL A 120 2.05 -25.98 -7.38
C VAL A 120 2.03 -26.16 -5.87
N ASN A 121 3.05 -25.70 -5.16
CA ASN A 121 3.10 -25.78 -3.69
C ASN A 121 2.05 -24.89 -3.03
N ALA A 122 1.69 -23.78 -3.67
CA ALA A 122 0.60 -22.92 -3.23
C ALA A 122 -0.79 -23.47 -3.62
N ASN A 123 -0.85 -24.60 -4.33
CA ASN A 123 -2.07 -25.21 -4.86
C ASN A 123 -2.91 -24.27 -5.73
N LEU A 124 -2.23 -23.48 -6.58
CA LEU A 124 -2.86 -22.53 -7.50
C LEU A 124 -2.87 -23.09 -8.93
N SER A 125 -3.98 -22.87 -9.63
CA SER A 125 -4.01 -22.98 -11.08
C SER A 125 -3.11 -21.89 -11.70
N LYS A 126 -2.81 -22.00 -12.99
CA LYS A 126 -2.04 -20.95 -13.67
C LYS A 126 -2.78 -19.61 -13.70
N GLU A 127 -4.07 -19.66 -13.96
CA GLU A 127 -4.95 -18.49 -14.00
C GLU A 127 -5.03 -17.82 -12.62
N GLU A 128 -5.35 -18.56 -11.57
CA GLU A 128 -5.36 -18.03 -10.19
C GLU A 128 -4.03 -17.40 -9.77
N PHE A 129 -2.91 -17.98 -10.22
CA PHE A 129 -1.59 -17.43 -9.93
C PHE A 129 -1.37 -16.09 -10.63
N GLU A 130 -1.74 -15.97 -11.92
CA GLU A 130 -1.63 -14.74 -12.69
C GLU A 130 -2.48 -13.62 -12.08
N ASP A 131 -3.69 -13.92 -11.60
CA ASP A 131 -4.59 -12.97 -10.95
C ASP A 131 -4.06 -12.49 -9.59
N LEU A 132 -3.49 -13.40 -8.78
CA LEU A 132 -3.13 -13.09 -7.40
C LEU A 132 -1.73 -12.48 -7.23
N VAL A 133 -0.79 -12.88 -8.08
CA VAL A 133 0.63 -12.60 -7.85
C VAL A 133 0.96 -11.10 -7.88
N ASN A 134 0.16 -10.32 -8.60
CA ASN A 134 0.35 -8.88 -8.75
C ASN A 134 -0.52 -8.02 -7.82
N LEU A 135 -1.37 -8.61 -7.00
CA LEU A 135 -2.18 -7.85 -6.04
C LEU A 135 -1.33 -7.15 -4.97
N LEU A 136 -1.86 -6.07 -4.40
CA LEU A 136 -1.20 -5.33 -3.31
C LEU A 136 -0.81 -6.23 -2.14
N GLY A 137 -1.62 -7.23 -1.81
CA GLY A 137 -1.37 -8.17 -0.72
C GLY A 137 -0.13 -9.04 -0.92
N ASN A 138 0.36 -9.16 -2.15
CA ASN A 138 1.58 -9.89 -2.45
C ASN A 138 2.81 -8.98 -2.66
N LYS A 139 2.68 -7.67 -2.45
CA LYS A 139 3.74 -6.70 -2.71
C LYS A 139 4.09 -5.91 -1.45
N ILE A 140 5.39 -5.71 -1.24
CA ILE A 140 5.93 -4.91 -0.14
C ILE A 140 7.08 -4.03 -0.63
N LEU A 141 7.42 -3.00 0.14
CA LEU A 141 8.68 -2.29 -0.04
C LEU A 141 9.81 -3.05 0.64
N LEU A 142 10.95 -3.07 -0.02
CA LEU A 142 12.16 -3.69 0.51
C LEU A 142 13.39 -2.91 0.07
N GLU A 143 14.42 -2.89 0.90
CA GLU A 143 15.72 -2.34 0.55
C GLU A 143 16.34 -3.13 -0.61
N GLU A 144 16.98 -2.41 -1.53
CA GLU A 144 17.53 -2.98 -2.76
C GLU A 144 18.57 -4.09 -2.48
N ASP A 145 19.40 -3.90 -1.46
CA ASP A 145 20.42 -4.87 -1.06
C ASP A 145 19.80 -6.14 -0.48
N ILE A 146 18.76 -6.02 0.33
CA ILE A 146 18.01 -7.17 0.86
C ILE A 146 17.30 -7.89 -0.31
N ASN A 147 16.61 -7.12 -1.15
CA ASN A 147 15.88 -7.67 -2.29
C ASN A 147 16.80 -8.49 -3.24
N LYS A 148 17.98 -7.96 -3.57
CA LYS A 148 18.98 -8.68 -4.37
C LYS A 148 19.48 -9.95 -3.69
N HIS A 149 19.56 -9.97 -2.36
CA HIS A 149 20.02 -11.13 -1.59
C HIS A 149 19.02 -12.28 -1.56
N ILE A 150 17.74 -11.96 -1.31
CA ILE A 150 16.66 -12.95 -1.22
C ILE A 150 16.20 -13.44 -2.59
N GLY A 151 16.30 -12.59 -3.61
CA GLY A 151 15.91 -12.92 -4.98
C GLY A 151 14.52 -13.54 -5.07
N MET A 152 14.40 -14.62 -5.83
CA MET A 152 13.15 -15.35 -6.06
C MET A 152 12.99 -16.56 -5.14
N ASP A 153 13.55 -16.50 -3.95
CA ASP A 153 13.49 -17.59 -2.98
C ASP A 153 12.08 -17.83 -2.42
N TRP A 154 11.92 -18.95 -1.75
CA TRP A 154 10.72 -19.29 -1.02
C TRP A 154 10.49 -18.34 0.16
N PHE A 155 9.23 -18.11 0.53
CA PHE A 155 8.87 -17.23 1.64
C PHE A 155 9.62 -17.52 2.94
N GLN A 156 9.80 -18.82 3.27
CA GLN A 156 10.59 -19.22 4.44
C GLN A 156 12.02 -18.66 4.41
N THR A 157 12.68 -18.69 3.26
CA THR A 157 14.03 -18.12 3.10
C THR A 157 14.01 -16.61 3.15
N LYS A 158 13.02 -15.98 2.53
CA LYS A 158 12.85 -14.51 2.50
C LYS A 158 12.67 -13.92 3.89
N LYS A 159 12.06 -14.65 4.83
CA LYS A 159 11.96 -14.21 6.23
C LYS A 159 13.32 -13.95 6.88
N GLY A 160 14.39 -14.60 6.40
CA GLY A 160 15.78 -14.31 6.79
C GLY A 160 16.24 -14.90 8.13
N THR A 161 15.51 -15.88 8.64
CA THR A 161 15.79 -16.48 9.95
C THR A 161 16.72 -17.71 9.89
N LEU A 162 17.05 -18.23 8.70
CA LEU A 162 17.61 -19.58 8.58
C LEU A 162 18.89 -19.73 7.75
N VAL A 163 19.37 -18.70 7.06
CA VAL A 163 20.51 -18.86 6.17
C VAL A 163 21.61 -17.87 6.51
N GLN A 164 22.76 -18.43 6.88
CA GLN A 164 24.05 -17.76 7.09
C GLN A 164 24.15 -16.39 6.42
N ASP A 165 24.30 -15.34 7.21
CA ASP A 165 24.59 -13.95 6.83
C ASP A 165 23.66 -13.30 5.78
N LYS A 166 22.59 -13.97 5.33
CA LYS A 166 21.61 -13.39 4.43
C LYS A 166 20.61 -12.55 5.22
N LYS A 167 20.64 -11.25 4.99
CA LYS A 167 19.58 -10.34 5.44
C LYS A 167 18.32 -10.68 4.64
N GLY A 168 17.29 -11.17 5.33
CA GLY A 168 15.93 -11.25 4.78
C GLY A 168 15.04 -10.15 5.35
N TYR A 169 13.73 -10.36 5.35
CA TYR A 169 12.76 -9.41 5.92
C TYR A 169 13.06 -8.99 7.37
N VAL A 170 13.70 -9.87 8.14
CA VAL A 170 14.16 -9.56 9.51
C VAL A 170 15.13 -8.38 9.56
N GLY A 171 15.86 -8.12 8.49
CA GLY A 171 16.82 -7.01 8.40
C GLY A 171 16.22 -5.72 7.82
N SER A 172 14.95 -5.72 7.43
CA SER A 172 14.31 -4.58 6.81
C SER A 172 13.89 -3.52 7.83
N SER A 173 14.03 -2.26 7.45
CA SER A 173 13.50 -1.10 8.18
C SER A 173 12.02 -0.85 7.86
N PHE A 174 11.49 -1.42 6.76
CA PHE A 174 10.09 -1.30 6.39
C PHE A 174 9.19 -2.11 7.31
N GLY A 175 8.08 -1.49 7.71
CA GLY A 175 7.19 -2.01 8.74
C GLY A 175 6.51 -3.32 8.35
N ILE A 176 6.02 -3.43 7.10
CA ILE A 176 5.34 -4.63 6.60
C ILE A 176 6.35 -5.78 6.46
N ALA A 177 7.50 -5.54 5.83
CA ALA A 177 8.54 -6.56 5.68
C ALA A 177 9.02 -7.06 7.05
N SER A 178 9.29 -6.15 7.98
CA SER A 178 9.67 -6.49 9.36
C SER A 178 8.60 -7.33 10.07
N ALA A 179 7.31 -7.03 9.88
CA ALA A 179 6.22 -7.83 10.45
C ALA A 179 6.15 -9.24 9.84
N LEU A 180 6.36 -9.37 8.53
CA LEU A 180 6.39 -10.65 7.83
C LEU A 180 7.53 -11.56 8.29
N SER A 181 8.65 -11.02 8.80
CA SER A 181 9.73 -11.84 9.36
C SER A 181 9.26 -12.73 10.51
N SER A 182 8.26 -12.29 11.26
CA SER A 182 7.64 -13.00 12.39
C SER A 182 6.35 -13.73 12.01
N TYR A 183 6.00 -13.79 10.73
CA TYR A 183 4.79 -14.48 10.27
C TYR A 183 4.81 -15.96 10.67
N PRO A 184 3.73 -16.49 11.29
CA PRO A 184 3.78 -17.83 11.90
C PRO A 184 3.97 -18.96 10.89
N SER A 185 3.43 -18.83 9.67
CA SER A 185 3.61 -19.82 8.61
C SER A 185 4.96 -19.64 7.90
N ASN A 186 5.49 -20.73 7.36
CA ASN A 186 6.62 -20.71 6.43
C ASN A 186 6.20 -20.69 4.96
N LEU A 187 4.90 -20.71 4.71
CA LEU A 187 4.29 -20.63 3.39
C LEU A 187 3.55 -19.31 3.27
N TRP A 188 3.53 -18.77 2.06
CA TRP A 188 2.71 -17.64 1.67
C TRP A 188 1.80 -18.11 0.54
N GLN A 189 0.53 -18.30 0.86
CA GLN A 189 -0.45 -18.98 0.00
C GLN A 189 -1.57 -18.03 -0.41
N LYS A 190 -2.53 -18.52 -1.19
CA LYS A 190 -3.68 -17.75 -1.68
C LYS A 190 -4.38 -16.97 -0.57
N GLN A 191 -4.76 -17.66 0.50
CA GLN A 191 -5.47 -17.03 1.63
C GLN A 191 -4.65 -15.93 2.32
N ASP A 192 -3.31 -16.07 2.33
CA ASP A 192 -2.43 -15.07 2.92
C ASP A 192 -2.39 -13.81 2.05
N ILE A 193 -2.31 -13.99 0.72
CA ILE A 193 -2.36 -12.89 -0.25
C ILE A 193 -3.71 -12.18 -0.16
N GLU A 194 -4.83 -12.92 -0.19
CA GLU A 194 -6.18 -12.36 -0.13
C GLU A 194 -6.40 -11.56 1.16
N ALA A 195 -6.02 -12.12 2.32
CA ALA A 195 -6.14 -11.43 3.60
C ALA A 195 -5.25 -10.19 3.70
N ALA A 196 -4.02 -10.23 3.16
CA ALA A 196 -3.13 -9.09 3.12
C ALA A 196 -3.64 -8.02 2.14
N ASN A 197 -4.24 -8.43 1.01
CA ASN A 197 -4.83 -7.55 0.01
C ASN A 197 -6.03 -6.79 0.58
N GLU A 198 -6.93 -7.47 1.27
CA GLU A 198 -8.06 -6.85 1.96
C GLU A 198 -7.62 -5.80 2.98
N LYS A 199 -6.60 -6.13 3.78
CA LYS A 199 -6.02 -5.17 4.75
C LYS A 199 -5.40 -3.95 4.08
N ALA A 200 -4.65 -4.14 2.99
CA ALA A 200 -4.03 -3.05 2.24
C ALA A 200 -5.09 -2.17 1.57
N ALA A 201 -6.05 -2.77 0.86
CA ALA A 201 -7.16 -2.08 0.21
C ALA A 201 -8.00 -1.29 1.21
N THR A 202 -8.38 -1.91 2.33
CA THR A 202 -9.15 -1.25 3.40
C THR A 202 -8.38 -0.07 3.99
N ARG A 203 -7.09 -0.20 4.27
CA ARG A 203 -6.24 0.86 4.82
C ARG A 203 -6.18 2.06 3.88
N ILE A 204 -5.95 1.83 2.58
CA ILE A 204 -5.89 2.88 1.57
C ILE A 204 -7.26 3.53 1.38
N CYS A 205 -8.33 2.74 1.30
CA CYS A 205 -9.70 3.25 1.18
C CYS A 205 -10.07 4.15 2.37
N ARG A 206 -9.81 3.73 3.59
CA ARG A 206 -10.03 4.54 4.81
C ARG A 206 -9.24 5.85 4.77
N PHE A 207 -8.00 5.82 4.32
CA PHE A 207 -7.20 7.03 4.14
C PHE A 207 -7.83 7.97 3.11
N ILE A 208 -8.24 7.47 1.94
CA ILE A 208 -8.90 8.26 0.89
C ILE A 208 -10.13 8.97 1.45
N PHE A 209 -10.99 8.27 2.18
CA PHE A 209 -12.24 8.81 2.74
C PHE A 209 -12.08 9.45 4.12
N ASN A 210 -10.85 9.73 4.56
CA ASN A 210 -10.54 10.38 5.83
C ASN A 210 -11.14 9.67 7.06
N LYS A 211 -11.10 8.36 7.06
CA LYS A 211 -11.53 7.52 8.18
C LYS A 211 -10.35 7.08 9.05
N PRO A 212 -10.58 6.73 10.32
CA PRO A 212 -9.53 6.14 11.15
C PRO A 212 -8.94 4.88 10.50
N LEU A 213 -7.61 4.73 10.52
CA LEU A 213 -6.93 3.57 9.93
C LEU A 213 -7.24 2.27 10.71
N ARG A 214 -7.46 2.37 12.03
CA ARG A 214 -7.91 1.25 12.90
C ARG A 214 -9.33 1.45 13.40
N ASP A 215 -10.04 0.38 13.63
CA ASP A 215 -11.30 0.41 14.34
C ASP A 215 -11.08 0.73 15.82
N LYS A 216 -12.00 1.51 16.43
CA LYS A 216 -11.90 1.86 17.85
C LYS A 216 -11.95 0.66 18.79
N VAL A 217 -12.42 -0.49 18.31
CA VAL A 217 -12.57 -1.72 19.10
C VAL A 217 -11.24 -2.45 19.28
N GLU A 218 -10.31 -2.39 18.33
CA GLU A 218 -8.98 -3.03 18.46
C GLU A 218 -8.10 -2.34 19.51
N ASN A 219 -8.36 -1.07 19.83
CA ASN A 219 -7.62 -0.32 20.86
C ASN A 219 -8.04 -0.65 22.32
N MET A 220 -8.99 -1.56 22.53
CA MET A 220 -9.46 -1.95 23.88
C MET A 220 -8.93 -3.31 24.34
N ILE A 221 -8.09 -3.98 23.56
CA ILE A 221 -7.59 -5.36 23.81
C ILE A 221 -6.05 -5.43 23.84
N GLU A 222 -5.35 -4.28 23.87
CA GLU A 222 -3.90 -4.26 24.18
C GLU A 222 -3.64 -4.05 25.66
#